data_e5f1304682fde1478235ee908ad0dd8c
#
_entry.id   e5f1304682fde1478235ee908ad0dd8c
#
_cell.length_a   1.000
_cell.length_b   1.000
_cell.length_c   1.000
_cell.angle_alpha   90.00
_cell.angle_beta   90.00
_cell.angle_gamma   90.00
#
_symmetry.space_group_name_H-M   'P 1'
#
loop_
_entity.id
_entity.type
_entity.pdbx_description
1 polymer ?
#
loop_
_entity_poly.entity_id
_entity_poly.type
_entity_poly.pdbx_seq_one_letter_code
_entity_poly.pdbx_strand_id
1 'polypeptide(L)' 'MTGSLQIKKDKFYMVLNLTQNGKRRQKWISTGYTVKGNKKKAEKMLRETLREYEIKEQFKCS' A
#
# COMPACT_ATOMS: atom_id res chain seq x y z
N MET A 1 3.29 10.24 -1.26
CA MET A 1 3.21 8.85 -0.77
C MET A 1 3.36 7.86 -1.91
N THR A 2 4.15 6.83 -1.71
CA THR A 2 4.35 5.79 -2.71
C THR A 2 4.09 4.41 -2.10
N GLY A 3 3.83 3.45 -2.96
CA GLY A 3 3.60 2.09 -2.52
C GLY A 3 4.07 1.10 -3.56
N SER A 4 4.30 -0.11 -3.14
CA SER A 4 4.71 -1.17 -4.03
C SER A 4 4.14 -2.51 -3.55
N LEU A 5 4.16 -3.48 -4.45
CA LEU A 5 3.75 -4.83 -4.12
C LEU A 5 4.98 -5.69 -3.94
N GLN A 6 4.98 -6.49 -2.89
CA GLN A 6 6.02 -7.45 -2.62
C GLN A 6 5.44 -8.85 -2.56
N ILE A 7 6.25 -9.83 -2.86
CA ILE A 7 5.82 -11.22 -2.80
C ILE A 7 6.57 -11.90 -1.66
N LYS A 8 5.82 -12.50 -0.75
CA LYS A 8 6.40 -13.21 0.37
C LYS A 8 5.54 -14.45 0.66
N LYS A 9 6.18 -15.61 0.71
CA LYS A 9 5.49 -16.89 0.96
C LYS A 9 4.31 -17.10 0.00
N ASP A 10 4.55 -16.83 -1.30
CA ASP A 10 3.54 -16.97 -2.34
C ASP A 10 2.29 -16.11 -2.17
N LYS A 11 2.42 -15.00 -1.42
CA LYS A 11 1.33 -14.06 -1.22
C LYS A 11 1.77 -12.65 -1.51
N PHE A 12 0.84 -11.83 -1.92
CA PHE A 12 1.11 -10.41 -2.16
C PHE A 12 1.00 -9.61 -0.88
N TYR A 13 1.96 -8.73 -0.69
CA TYR A 13 1.95 -7.76 0.40
C TYR A 13 2.07 -6.37 -0.19
N MET A 14 1.36 -5.42 0.39
CA MET A 14 1.48 -4.02 0.02
C MET A 14 2.46 -3.35 0.96
N VAL A 15 3.46 -2.67 0.39
CA VAL A 15 4.41 -1.89 1.19
C VAL A 15 4.15 -0.43 0.91
N LEU A 16 3.72 0.29 1.93
CA LEU A 16 3.43 1.71 1.82
C LEU A 16 4.56 2.52 2.44
N ASN A 17 5.05 3.48 1.70
CA ASN A 17 6.07 4.40 2.19
C ASN A 17 5.39 5.64 2.74
N LEU A 18 5.44 5.81 4.04
CA LEU A 18 4.81 6.92 4.74
C LEU A 18 5.87 7.87 5.25
N THR A 19 5.57 9.16 5.20
CA THR A 19 6.43 10.17 5.80
C THR A 19 5.64 10.90 6.88
N GLN A 20 6.11 10.81 8.12
CA GLN A 20 5.50 11.52 9.24
C GLN A 20 6.57 12.29 9.98
N ASN A 21 6.36 13.60 10.16
CA ASN A 21 7.27 14.47 10.91
C ASN A 21 8.72 14.38 10.42
N GLY A 22 8.91 14.25 9.11
CA GLY A 22 10.23 14.12 8.52
C GLY A 22 10.86 12.73 8.64
N LYS A 23 10.16 11.79 9.22
CA LYS A 23 10.65 10.42 9.35
C LYS A 23 9.98 9.50 8.35
N ARG A 24 10.77 8.66 7.69
CA ARG A 24 10.25 7.69 6.74
C ARG A 24 9.88 6.41 7.46
N ARG A 25 8.68 5.92 7.19
CA ARG A 25 8.21 4.65 7.73
C ARG A 25 7.62 3.81 6.62
N GLN A 26 7.78 2.52 6.75
CA GLN A 26 7.17 1.56 5.83
C GLN A 26 6.13 0.76 6.57
N LYS A 27 4.98 0.59 5.92
CA LYS A 27 3.90 -0.21 6.48
C LYS A 27 3.64 -1.38 5.55
N TRP A 28 3.69 -2.59 6.08
CA TRP A 28 3.41 -3.80 5.33
C TRP A 28 1.98 -4.25 5.61
N ILE A 29 1.21 -4.44 4.56
CA ILE A 29 -0.18 -4.85 4.68
C ILE A 29 -0.38 -6.11 3.85
N SER A 30 -0.91 -7.16 4.49
CA SER A 30 -1.24 -8.39 3.79
C SER A 30 -2.50 -8.19 2.96
N THR A 31 -2.42 -8.50 1.67
CA THR A 31 -3.60 -8.42 0.80
C THR A 31 -4.49 -9.66 0.92
N GLY A 32 -3.91 -10.75 1.40
CA GLY A 32 -4.62 -12.02 1.44
C GLY A 32 -4.70 -12.73 0.10
N TYR A 33 -4.14 -12.15 -0.95
CA TYR A 33 -4.13 -12.76 -2.27
C TYR A 33 -2.87 -13.57 -2.49
N THR A 34 -3.03 -14.72 -3.16
CA THR A 34 -1.89 -15.53 -3.57
C THR A 34 -1.31 -14.99 -4.88
N VAL A 35 -0.08 -15.38 -5.17
CA VAL A 35 0.60 -14.93 -6.39
C VAL A 35 -0.08 -15.42 -7.66
N LYS A 36 -0.79 -16.53 -7.59
CA LYS A 36 -1.44 -17.12 -8.75
C LYS A 36 -2.65 -16.32 -9.20
N GLY A 37 -2.52 -15.61 -10.32
CA GLY A 37 -3.64 -14.97 -10.98
C GLY A 37 -4.27 -13.79 -10.27
N ASN A 38 -3.69 -13.34 -9.18
CA ASN A 38 -4.27 -12.27 -8.38
C ASN A 38 -3.51 -10.95 -8.48
N LYS A 39 -2.58 -10.86 -9.42
CA LYS A 39 -1.75 -9.66 -9.57
C LYS A 39 -2.60 -8.41 -9.79
N LYS A 40 -3.56 -8.50 -10.69
CA LYS A 40 -4.42 -7.35 -10.98
C LYS A 40 -5.23 -6.92 -9.77
N LYS A 41 -5.74 -7.89 -9.01
CA LYS A 41 -6.51 -7.60 -7.81
C LYS A 41 -5.64 -6.93 -6.75
N ALA A 42 -4.42 -7.42 -6.58
CA ALA A 42 -3.49 -6.83 -5.61
C ALA A 42 -3.10 -5.40 -6.00
N GLU A 43 -2.85 -5.17 -7.30
CA GLU A 43 -2.53 -3.83 -7.78
C GLU A 43 -3.69 -2.86 -7.57
N LYS A 44 -4.91 -3.31 -7.85
CA LYS A 44 -6.09 -2.50 -7.64
C LYS A 44 -6.25 -2.14 -6.17
N MET A 45 -6.05 -3.11 -5.29
CA MET A 45 -6.15 -2.87 -3.86
C MET A 45 -5.09 -1.87 -3.39
N LEU A 46 -3.88 -1.98 -3.93
CA LEU A 46 -2.81 -1.04 -3.62
C LEU A 46 -3.20 0.38 -4.03
N ARG A 47 -3.73 0.55 -5.22
CA ARG A 47 -4.17 1.88 -5.69
C ARG A 47 -5.24 2.47 -4.79
N GLU A 48 -6.23 1.67 -4.44
CA GLU A 48 -7.32 2.14 -3.59
C GLU A 48 -6.79 2.54 -2.22
N THR A 49 -5.90 1.75 -1.66
CA THR A 49 -5.31 2.05 -0.36
C THR A 49 -4.51 3.35 -0.40
N LEU A 50 -3.68 3.53 -1.43
CA LEU A 50 -2.90 4.75 -1.58
C LEU A 50 -3.81 5.97 -1.73
N ARG A 51 -4.88 5.84 -2.48
CA ARG A 51 -5.82 6.92 -2.68
C ARG A 51 -6.48 7.34 -1.36
N GLU A 52 -6.87 6.38 -0.55
CA GLU A 52 -7.45 6.68 0.76
C GLU A 52 -6.49 7.45 1.66
N TYR A 53 -5.23 7.02 1.68
CA TYR A 53 -4.22 7.73 2.47
C TYR A 53 -3.96 9.13 1.97
N GLU A 54 -3.93 9.33 0.65
CA GLU A 54 -3.76 10.67 0.09
C GLU A 54 -4.90 11.60 0.46
N ILE A 55 -6.13 11.10 0.41
CA ILE A 55 -7.30 11.88 0.78
C ILE A 55 -7.21 12.32 2.24
N LYS A 56 -6.82 11.41 3.13
CA LYS A 56 -6.67 11.73 4.56
C LYS A 56 -5.59 12.78 4.78
N GLU A 57 -4.49 12.70 4.06
CA GLU A 57 -3.42 13.69 4.19
C GLU A 57 -3.87 15.07 3.74
N GLN A 58 -4.64 15.14 2.66
CA GLN A 58 -5.16 16.40 2.17
C GLN A 58 -6.09 17.06 3.18
N PHE A 59 -6.92 16.27 3.82
CA PHE A 59 -7.82 16.81 4.85
C PHE A 59 -7.06 17.35 6.04
N LYS A 60 -5.97 16.73 6.41
CA LYS A 60 -5.15 17.21 7.52
C LYS A 60 -4.43 18.50 7.19
N CYS A 61 -4.09 18.70 5.94
CA CYS A 61 -3.36 19.89 5.54
C CYS A 61 -4.25 21.11 5.34
N SER A 62 -5.52 20.94 5.29
CA SER A 62 -6.46 22.08 5.17
C SER A 62 -6.97 22.56 6.55
#